data_93f421cdd22aa96bce46e850e8fe8c5d
#
_entry.id   93f421cdd22aa96bce46e850e8fe8c5d
#
_cell.length_a   1.000
_cell.length_b   1.000
_cell.length_c   1.000
_cell.angle_alpha   90.00
_cell.angle_beta   90.00
_cell.angle_gamma   90.00
#
_symmetry.space_group_name_H-M   'P 1'
#
loop_
_entity.id
_entity.type
_entity.pdbx_description
1 polymer ?
#
loop_
_entity_poly.entity_id
_entity_poly.type
_entity_poly.pdbx_seq_one_letter_code
_entity_poly.pdbx_strand_id
1 'polypeptide(L)'
;AQQFKWTARYAGQDNVLGKANVRLIEGINTLGVDMSDPNAQDDIVVSELHIPKGKKVHFKMRSQDVLHSAYFPHFRAQMNCVPGMVTEFAFVPTYTTSEYRELPFMVEKVANINKLRAEKSIELVAKGGTALDPYTFDYLLLCNKICGASHYNMQMKVVVDTPEDYKKWLSEKTTLAQDIKAAKAAEKPAEGAAPTADTAAKVIDTVKTVVDTVKAAVAKVAMK
;
A
#
# COMPACT_ATOMS: atom_id res chain seq x y z
N ALA A 1 2.02 9.80 -1.76
CA ALA A 1 3.19 9.03 -2.16
C ALA A 1 4.24 9.06 -1.07
N GLN A 2 4.96 7.97 -0.92
CA GLN A 2 6.07 7.79 0.03
C GLN A 2 6.98 6.71 -0.55
N GLN A 3 8.28 6.71 -0.24
CA GLN A 3 9.23 5.65 -0.61
C GLN A 3 8.91 4.35 0.14
N PHE A 4 8.45 3.28 -0.48
CA PHE A 4 8.18 3.08 -1.92
C PHE A 4 6.75 2.55 -2.08
N LYS A 5 5.77 3.33 -1.63
CA LYS A 5 4.36 2.92 -1.62
C LYS A 5 3.41 4.06 -2.00
N TRP A 6 2.29 3.66 -2.53
CA TRP A 6 1.12 4.50 -2.69
C TRP A 6 0.12 4.25 -1.56
N THR A 7 -0.55 5.28 -1.12
CA THR A 7 -1.69 5.17 -0.20
C THR A 7 -2.80 6.04 -0.76
N ALA A 8 -3.99 5.48 -0.93
CA ALA A 8 -5.15 6.21 -1.40
C ALA A 8 -6.06 6.58 -0.22
N ARG A 9 -6.58 7.81 -0.23
CA ARG A 9 -7.60 8.28 0.70
C ARG A 9 -8.81 8.73 -0.08
N TYR A 10 -9.97 8.27 0.33
CA TYR A 10 -11.27 8.64 -0.21
C TYR A 10 -11.98 9.58 0.76
N ALA A 11 -12.61 10.61 0.20
CA ALA A 11 -13.62 11.39 0.90
C ALA A 11 -14.85 10.51 1.05
N GLY A 12 -15.19 10.11 2.22
CA GLY A 12 -16.22 9.12 2.50
C GLY A 12 -17.61 9.46 1.91
N GLN A 13 -18.63 9.53 2.72
CA GLN A 13 -20.01 9.79 2.25
C GLN A 13 -20.28 11.26 1.95
N ASP A 14 -19.57 12.16 2.62
CA ASP A 14 -19.73 13.62 2.46
C ASP A 14 -19.04 14.16 1.19
N ASN A 15 -18.21 13.35 0.52
CA ASN A 15 -17.37 13.72 -0.62
C ASN A 15 -16.38 14.88 -0.34
N VAL A 16 -16.03 15.11 0.92
CA VAL A 16 -15.08 16.14 1.34
C VAL A 16 -13.93 15.51 2.10
N LEU A 17 -12.72 15.60 1.56
CA LEU A 17 -11.53 15.13 2.26
C LEU A 17 -11.26 15.99 3.50
N GLY A 18 -11.12 15.37 4.65
CA GLY A 18 -10.70 16.03 5.88
C GLY A 18 -9.33 16.70 5.74
N LYS A 19 -9.06 17.71 6.55
CA LYS A 19 -7.75 18.36 6.62
C LYS A 19 -6.66 17.39 6.98
N ALA A 20 -5.46 17.64 6.52
CA ALA A 20 -4.28 16.84 6.85
C ALA A 20 -3.06 17.73 7.04
N ASN A 21 -2.25 17.40 8.03
CA ASN A 21 -1.01 18.10 8.35
C ASN A 21 0.09 17.08 8.64
N VAL A 22 1.28 17.29 8.09
CA VAL A 22 2.44 16.40 8.30
C VAL A 22 2.80 16.23 9.78
N ARG A 23 2.51 17.24 10.61
CA ARG A 23 2.76 17.19 12.07
C ARG A 23 1.82 16.25 12.83
N LEU A 24 0.76 15.77 12.17
CA LEU A 24 -0.22 14.82 12.73
C LEU A 24 0.04 13.37 12.28
N ILE A 25 1.16 13.13 11.61
CA ILE A 25 1.56 11.77 11.22
C ILE A 25 2.01 11.02 12.45
N GLU A 26 1.21 10.04 12.88
CA GLU A 26 1.47 9.21 14.05
C GLU A 26 0.82 7.83 13.88
N GLY A 27 1.55 6.76 14.23
CA GLY A 27 1.04 5.39 14.20
C GLY A 27 0.39 5.03 12.87
N ILE A 28 -0.87 4.61 12.91
CA ILE A 28 -1.64 4.25 11.70
C ILE A 28 -2.13 5.47 10.92
N ASN A 29 -2.15 6.66 11.52
CA ASN A 29 -2.47 7.92 10.83
C ASN A 29 -1.28 8.38 9.96
N THR A 30 -0.87 7.53 9.04
CA THR A 30 0.30 7.77 8.18
C THR A 30 0.14 8.95 7.21
N LEU A 31 -1.08 9.46 7.05
CA LEU A 31 -1.38 10.60 6.17
C LEU A 31 -1.51 11.92 6.94
N GLY A 32 -1.41 11.89 8.27
CA GLY A 32 -1.54 13.06 9.14
C GLY A 32 -2.91 13.72 9.03
N VAL A 33 -3.97 12.93 8.93
CA VAL A 33 -5.35 13.42 8.86
C VAL A 33 -5.74 14.04 10.20
N ASP A 34 -6.35 15.20 10.18
CA ASP A 34 -6.81 15.88 11.38
C ASP A 34 -8.14 15.27 11.85
N MET A 35 -8.08 14.42 12.86
CA MET A 35 -9.27 13.75 13.42
C MET A 35 -10.20 14.70 14.18
N SER A 36 -9.83 15.97 14.41
CA SER A 36 -10.73 16.99 14.95
C SER A 36 -11.61 17.64 13.87
N ASP A 37 -11.25 17.45 12.59
CA ASP A 37 -12.06 17.92 11.46
C ASP A 37 -13.26 16.97 11.26
N PRO A 38 -14.50 17.46 11.31
CA PRO A 38 -15.69 16.63 11.07
C PRO A 38 -15.65 15.87 9.75
N ASN A 39 -15.12 16.48 8.68
CA ASN A 39 -15.02 15.89 7.35
C ASN A 39 -14.00 14.74 7.28
N ALA A 40 -13.17 14.56 8.32
CA ALA A 40 -12.19 13.47 8.36
C ALA A 40 -12.77 12.17 8.95
N GLN A 41 -13.95 12.21 9.54
CA GLN A 41 -14.51 11.09 10.31
C GLN A 41 -14.96 9.92 9.42
N ASP A 42 -15.32 10.20 8.17
CA ASP A 42 -15.75 9.20 7.19
C ASP A 42 -14.69 8.94 6.08
N ASP A 43 -13.52 9.58 6.15
CA ASP A 43 -12.39 9.31 5.26
C ASP A 43 -11.94 7.86 5.37
N ILE A 44 -11.69 7.24 4.22
CA ILE A 44 -11.26 5.85 4.09
C ILE A 44 -9.85 5.80 3.52
N VAL A 45 -8.96 5.02 4.11
CA VAL A 45 -7.57 4.86 3.68
C VAL A 45 -7.31 3.42 3.25
N VAL A 46 -6.80 3.25 2.02
CA VAL A 46 -6.59 1.92 1.41
C VAL A 46 -5.27 1.83 0.65
N SER A 47 -4.85 0.60 0.40
CA SER A 47 -3.66 0.24 -0.40
C SER A 47 -3.98 -0.25 -1.81
N GLU A 48 -5.24 -0.30 -2.20
CA GLU A 48 -5.73 -0.63 -3.54
C GLU A 48 -6.68 0.47 -3.99
N LEU A 49 -6.56 0.93 -5.24
CA LEU A 49 -7.34 2.05 -5.73
C LEU A 49 -8.53 1.55 -6.55
N HIS A 50 -9.74 1.80 -6.08
CA HIS A 50 -10.99 1.55 -6.79
C HIS A 50 -11.59 2.84 -7.31
N ILE A 51 -12.05 2.84 -8.56
CA ILE A 51 -12.66 4.03 -9.20
C ILE A 51 -13.88 3.62 -10.04
N PRO A 52 -14.95 4.42 -10.04
CA PRO A 52 -16.17 4.09 -10.77
C PRO A 52 -16.07 4.39 -12.26
N LYS A 53 -16.48 3.45 -13.11
CA LYS A 53 -16.63 3.65 -14.55
C LYS A 53 -17.60 4.79 -14.87
N GLY A 54 -17.26 5.60 -15.86
CA GLY A 54 -18.14 6.66 -16.40
C GLY A 54 -18.32 7.86 -15.48
N LYS A 55 -17.63 7.91 -14.34
CA LYS A 55 -17.65 9.06 -13.43
C LYS A 55 -16.32 9.79 -13.47
N LYS A 56 -16.37 11.13 -13.37
CA LYS A 56 -15.15 11.94 -13.24
C LYS A 56 -14.55 11.71 -11.87
N VAL A 57 -13.33 11.20 -11.85
CA VAL A 57 -12.55 11.01 -10.61
C VAL A 57 -11.52 12.13 -10.52
N HIS A 58 -11.54 12.85 -9.41
CA HIS A 58 -10.61 13.94 -9.14
C HIS A 58 -9.54 13.48 -8.16
N PHE A 59 -8.30 13.54 -8.56
CA PHE A 59 -7.15 13.12 -7.78
C PHE A 59 -6.41 14.33 -7.21
N LYS A 60 -6.15 14.28 -5.91
CA LYS A 60 -5.24 15.19 -5.20
C LYS A 60 -4.00 14.43 -4.80
N MET A 61 -2.85 14.79 -5.37
CA MET A 61 -1.59 14.11 -5.17
C MET A 61 -0.72 14.85 -4.17
N ARG A 62 -0.09 14.10 -3.27
CA ARG A 62 0.89 14.62 -2.29
C ARG A 62 2.07 13.67 -2.18
N SER A 63 3.22 14.19 -1.83
CA SER A 63 4.37 13.42 -1.40
C SER A 63 4.74 13.75 0.04
N GLN A 64 5.16 12.73 0.79
CA GLN A 64 5.62 12.88 2.17
C GLN A 64 7.15 13.05 2.29
N ASP A 65 7.89 12.64 1.28
CA ASP A 65 9.35 12.56 1.32
C ASP A 65 10.01 13.20 0.09
N VAL A 66 10.16 12.47 -1.00
CA VAL A 66 10.84 12.91 -2.22
C VAL A 66 9.85 13.14 -3.37
N LEU A 67 10.33 13.58 -4.51
CA LEU A 67 9.53 13.67 -5.73
C LEU A 67 9.14 12.29 -6.23
N HIS A 68 7.85 12.08 -6.45
CA HIS A 68 7.27 10.95 -7.16
C HIS A 68 6.46 11.45 -8.35
N SER A 69 5.99 10.55 -9.21
CA SER A 69 5.07 10.90 -10.27
C SER A 69 4.01 9.81 -10.38
N ALA A 70 2.76 10.17 -10.11
CA ALA A 70 1.63 9.29 -10.30
C ALA A 70 1.37 9.09 -11.78
N TYR A 71 1.62 7.88 -12.29
CA TYR A 71 1.47 7.53 -13.69
C TYR A 71 0.48 6.39 -13.87
N PHE A 72 -0.57 6.66 -14.61
CA PHE A 72 -1.61 5.71 -14.98
C PHE A 72 -1.47 5.39 -16.47
N PRO A 73 -0.65 4.41 -16.86
CA PRO A 73 -0.30 4.17 -18.27
C PRO A 73 -1.51 3.92 -19.16
N HIS A 74 -2.49 3.15 -18.70
CA HIS A 74 -3.67 2.78 -19.48
C HIS A 74 -4.70 3.91 -19.61
N PHE A 75 -4.63 4.93 -18.74
CA PHE A 75 -5.43 6.14 -18.81
C PHE A 75 -4.66 7.30 -19.49
N ARG A 76 -3.39 7.10 -19.83
CA ARG A 76 -2.48 8.12 -20.39
C ARG A 76 -2.45 9.39 -19.52
N ALA A 77 -2.52 9.22 -18.22
CA ALA A 77 -2.56 10.31 -17.25
C ALA A 77 -1.32 10.26 -16.35
N GLN A 78 -0.73 11.41 -16.09
CA GLN A 78 0.43 11.57 -15.23
C GLN A 78 0.35 12.89 -14.46
N MET A 79 0.78 12.85 -13.18
CA MET A 79 0.93 14.04 -12.35
C MET A 79 2.05 13.85 -11.35
N ASN A 80 2.91 14.85 -11.21
CA ASN A 80 3.97 14.81 -10.21
C ASN A 80 3.41 14.97 -8.79
N CYS A 81 3.97 14.19 -7.87
CA CYS A 81 3.71 14.32 -6.44
C CYS A 81 4.91 15.06 -5.83
N VAL A 82 4.70 16.31 -5.43
CA VAL A 82 5.76 17.21 -4.96
C VAL A 82 5.64 17.40 -3.46
N PRO A 83 6.72 17.21 -2.68
CA PRO A 83 6.70 17.52 -1.26
C PRO A 83 6.30 18.98 -1.01
N GLY A 84 5.43 19.19 -0.01
CA GLY A 84 4.97 20.52 0.38
C GLY A 84 3.87 21.15 -0.48
N MET A 85 3.46 20.49 -1.59
CA MET A 85 2.35 21.01 -2.41
C MET A 85 1.36 19.92 -2.79
N VAL A 86 0.14 20.36 -3.14
CA VAL A 86 -0.90 19.49 -3.71
C VAL A 86 -0.96 19.71 -5.20
N THR A 87 -0.84 18.65 -5.97
CA THR A 87 -1.08 18.66 -7.40
C THR A 87 -2.36 17.91 -7.72
N GLU A 88 -3.06 18.28 -8.78
CA GLU A 88 -4.39 17.77 -9.05
C GLU A 88 -4.56 17.45 -10.54
N PHE A 89 -5.32 16.40 -10.82
CA PHE A 89 -5.86 16.12 -12.15
C PHE A 89 -7.12 15.27 -12.05
N ALA A 90 -7.84 15.13 -13.15
CA ALA A 90 -9.04 14.33 -13.20
C ALA A 90 -9.19 13.62 -14.56
N PHE A 91 -9.81 12.45 -14.54
CA PHE A 91 -10.23 11.75 -15.74
C PHE A 91 -11.50 10.93 -15.51
N VAL A 92 -12.07 10.41 -16.59
CA VAL A 92 -13.25 9.53 -16.59
C VAL A 92 -12.82 8.18 -17.11
N PRO A 93 -12.87 7.09 -16.32
CA PRO A 93 -12.64 5.73 -16.81
C PRO A 93 -13.78 5.30 -17.75
N THR A 94 -13.43 4.71 -18.89
CA THR A 94 -14.41 4.31 -19.93
C THR A 94 -14.74 2.83 -19.92
N TYR A 95 -13.83 1.99 -19.41
CA TYR A 95 -14.00 0.54 -19.31
C TYR A 95 -13.76 0.08 -17.86
N THR A 96 -14.58 -0.86 -17.38
CA THR A 96 -14.24 -1.58 -16.15
C THR A 96 -13.00 -2.44 -16.36
N THR A 97 -12.38 -2.89 -15.28
CA THR A 97 -11.23 -3.81 -15.35
C THR A 97 -11.60 -5.10 -16.06
N SER A 98 -12.81 -5.62 -15.83
CA SER A 98 -13.32 -6.83 -16.50
C SER A 98 -13.51 -6.62 -17.99
N GLU A 99 -14.22 -5.56 -18.38
CA GLU A 99 -14.45 -5.23 -19.80
C GLU A 99 -13.14 -5.02 -20.56
N TYR A 100 -12.15 -4.37 -19.92
CA TYR A 100 -10.87 -4.12 -20.55
C TYR A 100 -10.06 -5.41 -20.81
N ARG A 101 -10.20 -6.40 -19.90
CA ARG A 101 -9.60 -7.74 -20.09
C ARG A 101 -10.18 -8.51 -21.26
N GLU A 102 -11.46 -8.25 -21.60
CA GLU A 102 -12.20 -8.92 -22.68
C GLU A 102 -11.97 -8.27 -24.06
N LEU A 103 -11.31 -7.11 -24.13
CA LEU A 103 -11.01 -6.48 -25.42
C LEU A 103 -10.08 -7.38 -26.25
N PRO A 104 -10.37 -7.59 -27.56
CA PRO A 104 -9.63 -8.57 -28.38
C PRO A 104 -8.12 -8.39 -28.34
N PHE A 105 -7.63 -7.15 -28.45
CA PHE A 105 -6.20 -6.85 -28.38
C PHE A 105 -5.58 -7.19 -27.00
N MET A 106 -6.36 -7.09 -25.92
CA MET A 106 -5.89 -7.41 -24.58
C MET A 106 -5.85 -8.93 -24.35
N VAL A 107 -6.85 -9.65 -24.85
CA VAL A 107 -6.89 -11.11 -24.83
C VAL A 107 -5.66 -11.65 -25.56
N GLU A 108 -5.38 -11.17 -26.78
CA GLU A 108 -4.20 -11.57 -27.56
C GLU A 108 -2.88 -11.22 -26.81
N LYS A 109 -2.79 -10.00 -26.28
CA LYS A 109 -1.60 -9.57 -25.50
C LYS A 109 -1.35 -10.47 -24.30
N VAL A 110 -2.38 -10.79 -23.51
CA VAL A 110 -2.26 -11.66 -22.33
C VAL A 110 -1.89 -13.08 -22.74
N ALA A 111 -2.47 -13.62 -23.82
CA ALA A 111 -2.09 -14.93 -24.35
C ALA A 111 -0.62 -14.98 -24.76
N ASN A 112 -0.12 -13.98 -25.47
CA ASN A 112 1.28 -13.87 -25.87
C ASN A 112 2.23 -13.77 -24.67
N ILE A 113 1.88 -12.96 -23.65
CA ILE A 113 2.67 -12.87 -22.41
C ILE A 113 2.70 -14.23 -21.71
N ASN A 114 1.56 -14.92 -21.59
CA ASN A 114 1.49 -16.20 -20.91
C ASN A 114 2.23 -17.32 -21.64
N LYS A 115 2.27 -17.28 -22.96
CA LYS A 115 3.12 -18.18 -23.75
C LYS A 115 4.61 -17.99 -23.38
N LEU A 116 5.11 -16.74 -23.38
CA LEU A 116 6.50 -16.45 -23.00
C LEU A 116 6.80 -16.81 -21.53
N ARG A 117 5.83 -16.59 -20.63
CA ARG A 117 5.98 -17.00 -19.22
C ARG A 117 6.04 -18.52 -19.05
N ALA A 118 5.25 -19.26 -19.81
CA ALA A 118 5.30 -20.73 -19.81
C ALA A 118 6.65 -21.25 -20.30
N GLU A 119 7.17 -20.74 -21.41
CA GLU A 119 8.50 -21.05 -21.92
C GLU A 119 9.58 -20.74 -20.87
N LYS A 120 9.52 -19.57 -20.24
CA LYS A 120 10.46 -19.17 -19.18
C LYS A 120 10.33 -20.03 -17.93
N SER A 121 9.14 -20.47 -17.59
CA SER A 121 8.90 -21.36 -16.45
C SER A 121 9.60 -22.71 -16.61
N ILE A 122 9.62 -23.25 -17.82
CA ILE A 122 10.35 -24.51 -18.13
C ILE A 122 11.84 -24.32 -17.83
N GLU A 123 12.45 -23.23 -18.29
CA GLU A 123 13.86 -22.94 -18.02
C GLU A 123 14.15 -22.75 -16.51
N LEU A 124 13.25 -22.04 -15.78
CA LEU A 124 13.43 -21.79 -14.36
C LEU A 124 13.35 -23.09 -13.56
N VAL A 125 12.34 -23.93 -13.84
CA VAL A 125 12.17 -25.23 -13.17
C VAL A 125 13.35 -26.16 -13.44
N ALA A 126 13.87 -26.19 -14.68
CA ALA A 126 15.07 -26.96 -15.02
C ALA A 126 16.32 -26.51 -14.24
N LYS A 127 16.36 -25.27 -13.78
CA LYS A 127 17.43 -24.69 -12.94
C LYS A 127 17.14 -24.77 -11.42
N GLY A 128 16.09 -25.49 -11.00
CA GLY A 128 15.68 -25.61 -9.59
C GLY A 128 14.87 -24.44 -9.04
N GLY A 129 14.40 -23.53 -9.88
CA GLY A 129 13.50 -22.44 -9.51
C GLY A 129 12.02 -22.82 -9.58
N THR A 130 11.14 -21.85 -9.31
CA THR A 130 9.68 -22.01 -9.38
C THR A 130 9.12 -21.51 -10.71
N ALA A 131 8.03 -22.14 -11.20
CA ALA A 131 7.30 -21.66 -12.35
C ALA A 131 6.70 -20.27 -12.10
N LEU A 132 6.60 -19.46 -13.15
CA LEU A 132 5.95 -18.15 -13.09
C LEU A 132 4.43 -18.33 -13.15
N ASP A 133 3.71 -17.63 -12.28
CA ASP A 133 2.25 -17.59 -12.34
C ASP A 133 1.75 -16.98 -13.66
N PRO A 134 0.59 -17.41 -14.16
CA PRO A 134 -0.03 -16.77 -15.32
C PRO A 134 -0.27 -15.28 -15.08
N TYR A 135 0.06 -14.48 -16.09
CA TYR A 135 -0.22 -13.04 -16.06
C TYR A 135 -1.72 -12.78 -16.28
N THR A 136 -2.28 -11.93 -15.43
CA THR A 136 -3.61 -11.35 -15.60
C THR A 136 -3.45 -9.84 -15.67
N PHE A 137 -4.15 -9.20 -16.60
CA PHE A 137 -4.13 -7.76 -16.71
C PHE A 137 -4.80 -7.09 -15.52
N ASP A 138 -4.14 -6.07 -14.97
CA ASP A 138 -4.70 -5.08 -14.05
C ASP A 138 -4.29 -3.68 -14.50
N TYR A 139 -5.17 -2.70 -14.26
CA TYR A 139 -4.74 -1.31 -14.31
C TYR A 139 -3.77 -1.04 -13.17
N LEU A 140 -2.78 -0.20 -13.44
CA LEU A 140 -1.75 0.12 -12.46
C LEU A 140 -1.56 1.64 -12.32
N LEU A 141 -1.29 2.05 -11.10
CA LEU A 141 -0.66 3.31 -10.75
C LEU A 141 0.81 3.01 -10.48
N LEU A 142 1.69 3.60 -11.26
CA LEU A 142 3.14 3.42 -11.18
C LEU A 142 3.81 4.72 -10.75
N CYS A 143 5.03 4.63 -10.23
CA CYS A 143 5.89 5.79 -10.07
C CYS A 143 6.70 6.00 -11.36
N ASN A 144 6.61 7.20 -11.97
CA ASN A 144 7.34 7.56 -13.19
C ASN A 144 8.42 8.65 -12.93
N LYS A 145 8.89 8.76 -11.69
CA LYS A 145 10.00 9.63 -11.29
C LYS A 145 10.92 8.83 -10.39
N ILE A 146 12.20 8.70 -10.75
CA ILE A 146 13.18 7.97 -9.93
C ILE A 146 13.17 8.56 -8.52
N CYS A 147 12.74 7.74 -7.55
CA CYS A 147 12.54 8.15 -6.16
C CYS A 147 13.42 7.38 -5.16
N GLY A 148 14.27 6.47 -5.61
CA GLY A 148 15.20 5.70 -4.79
C GLY A 148 15.35 4.25 -5.22
N ALA A 149 15.95 3.42 -4.36
CA ALA A 149 16.39 2.07 -4.68
C ALA A 149 15.25 1.11 -5.11
N SER A 150 14.07 1.21 -4.50
CA SER A 150 12.90 0.38 -4.85
C SER A 150 11.88 1.09 -5.73
N HIS A 151 12.30 2.15 -6.44
CA HIS A 151 11.46 2.86 -7.41
C HIS A 151 10.77 1.91 -8.40
N TYR A 152 11.46 0.93 -8.90
CA TYR A 152 10.98 -0.05 -9.88
C TYR A 152 9.77 -0.87 -9.39
N ASN A 153 9.61 -1.01 -8.08
CA ASN A 153 8.52 -1.77 -7.45
C ASN A 153 7.43 -0.88 -6.83
N MET A 154 7.52 0.45 -7.00
CA MET A 154 6.53 1.38 -6.46
C MET A 154 5.30 1.43 -7.37
N GLN A 155 4.36 0.52 -7.10
CA GLN A 155 3.12 0.35 -7.85
C GLN A 155 1.92 0.13 -6.93
N MET A 156 0.73 0.43 -7.45
CA MET A 156 -0.56 0.15 -6.80
C MET A 156 -1.53 -0.35 -7.85
N LYS A 157 -2.28 -1.40 -7.53
CA LYS A 157 -3.36 -1.89 -8.37
C LYS A 157 -4.50 -0.88 -8.41
N VAL A 158 -5.05 -0.69 -9.61
CA VAL A 158 -6.24 0.13 -9.84
C VAL A 158 -7.34 -0.77 -10.38
N VAL A 159 -8.49 -0.73 -9.74
CA VAL A 159 -9.68 -1.44 -10.17
C VAL A 159 -10.71 -0.42 -10.65
N VAL A 160 -11.20 -0.60 -11.86
CA VAL A 160 -12.33 0.17 -12.36
C VAL A 160 -13.56 -0.69 -12.23
N ASP A 161 -14.47 -0.28 -11.38
CA ASP A 161 -15.70 -0.97 -11.08
C ASP A 161 -16.90 -0.36 -11.81
N THR A 162 -18.00 -1.11 -11.88
CA THR A 162 -19.30 -0.49 -12.16
C THR A 162 -19.65 0.50 -11.03
N PRO A 163 -20.51 1.51 -11.25
CA PRO A 163 -20.91 2.42 -10.17
C PRO A 163 -21.55 1.70 -8.97
N GLU A 164 -22.24 0.60 -9.21
CA GLU A 164 -22.89 -0.23 -8.19
C GLU A 164 -21.85 -0.99 -7.36
N ASP A 165 -20.91 -1.68 -8.01
CA ASP A 165 -19.84 -2.43 -7.35
C ASP A 165 -18.92 -1.50 -6.56
N TYR A 166 -18.61 -0.32 -7.12
CA TYR A 166 -17.82 0.70 -6.42
C TYR A 166 -18.51 1.15 -5.13
N LYS A 167 -19.82 1.42 -5.15
CA LYS A 167 -20.57 1.80 -3.96
C LYS A 167 -20.56 0.69 -2.91
N LYS A 168 -20.76 -0.57 -3.35
CA LYS A 168 -20.69 -1.73 -2.48
C LYS A 168 -19.32 -1.85 -1.84
N TRP A 169 -18.25 -1.82 -2.64
CA TRP A 169 -16.88 -1.88 -2.16
C TRP A 169 -16.58 -0.77 -1.14
N LEU A 170 -17.01 0.48 -1.42
CA LEU A 170 -16.79 1.60 -0.51
C LEU A 170 -17.52 1.42 0.82
N SER A 171 -18.74 0.87 0.81
CA SER A 171 -19.55 0.63 2.02
C SER A 171 -18.99 -0.49 2.92
N GLU A 172 -18.18 -1.38 2.37
CA GLU A 172 -17.54 -2.48 3.11
C GLU A 172 -16.23 -2.03 3.82
N LYS A 173 -15.73 -0.82 3.55
CA LYS A 173 -14.48 -0.34 4.13
C LYS A 173 -14.72 0.36 5.46
N THR A 174 -13.77 0.15 6.38
CA THR A 174 -13.71 0.90 7.63
C THR A 174 -13.17 2.31 7.38
N THR A 175 -13.62 3.26 8.18
CA THR A 175 -13.07 4.62 8.13
C THR A 175 -11.74 4.69 8.89
N LEU A 176 -10.89 5.66 8.53
CA LEU A 176 -9.63 5.89 9.25
C LEU A 176 -9.88 6.17 10.75
N ALA A 177 -10.96 6.87 11.09
CA ALA A 177 -11.34 7.13 12.47
C ALA A 177 -11.64 5.83 13.24
N GLN A 178 -12.34 4.88 12.60
CA GLN A 178 -12.61 3.54 13.18
C GLN A 178 -11.31 2.75 13.38
N ASP A 179 -10.42 2.76 12.38
CA ASP A 179 -9.14 2.04 12.44
C ASP A 179 -8.24 2.60 13.56
N ILE A 180 -8.15 3.94 13.69
CA ILE A 180 -7.40 4.58 14.78
C ILE A 180 -7.99 4.21 16.14
N LYS A 181 -9.32 4.20 16.27
CA LYS A 181 -9.98 3.81 17.52
C LYS A 181 -9.72 2.35 17.88
N ALA A 182 -9.78 1.46 16.89
CA ALA A 182 -9.49 0.04 17.07
C ALA A 182 -8.03 -0.19 17.50
N ALA A 183 -7.07 0.49 16.85
CA ALA A 183 -5.65 0.39 17.21
C ALA A 183 -5.39 0.88 18.65
N LYS A 184 -5.95 2.03 19.03
CA LYS A 184 -5.82 2.56 20.41
C LYS A 184 -6.46 1.65 21.45
N ALA A 185 -7.54 0.94 21.09
CA ALA A 185 -8.16 -0.05 21.98
C ALA A 185 -7.29 -1.29 22.15
N ALA A 186 -6.57 -1.71 21.10
CA ALA A 186 -5.65 -2.84 21.13
C ALA A 186 -4.34 -2.53 21.87
N GLU A 187 -3.91 -1.26 21.88
CA GLU A 187 -2.71 -0.79 22.60
C GLU A 187 -2.94 -0.59 24.11
N LYS A 188 -4.18 -0.54 24.59
CA LYS A 188 -4.45 -0.52 26.03
C LYS A 188 -3.99 -1.83 26.65
N PRO A 189 -2.96 -1.84 27.54
CA PRO A 189 -2.61 -3.05 28.29
C PRO A 189 -3.86 -3.49 29.08
N ALA A 190 -4.09 -4.79 29.16
CA ALA A 190 -5.02 -5.31 30.16
C ALA A 190 -4.53 -4.82 31.54
N GLU A 191 -5.19 -3.82 32.10
CA GLU A 191 -4.97 -3.38 33.48
C GLU A 191 -5.28 -4.58 34.38
N GLY A 192 -4.23 -5.25 34.89
CA GLY A 192 -4.42 -6.31 35.88
C GLY A 192 -3.42 -7.44 35.93
N ALA A 193 -2.27 -7.37 35.26
CA ALA A 193 -1.20 -8.32 35.51
C ALA A 193 0.12 -7.59 35.77
N ALA A 194 0.36 -7.25 37.01
CA ALA A 194 1.73 -6.96 37.48
C ALA A 194 2.61 -8.18 37.15
N PRO A 195 3.78 -8.01 36.53
CA PRO A 195 4.68 -9.14 36.28
C PRO A 195 5.07 -9.74 37.62
N THR A 196 4.74 -11.01 37.84
CA THR A 196 5.22 -11.74 39.03
C THR A 196 6.74 -11.79 38.97
N ALA A 197 7.39 -11.70 40.13
CA ALA A 197 8.86 -11.68 40.28
C ALA A 197 9.56 -12.84 39.53
N ASP A 198 8.85 -13.92 39.26
CA ASP A 198 9.33 -15.11 38.57
C ASP A 198 9.55 -14.89 37.04
N THR A 199 8.78 -13.98 36.43
CA THR A 199 8.94 -13.66 34.98
C THR A 199 10.16 -12.77 34.73
N ALA A 200 10.46 -11.86 35.66
CA ALA A 200 11.63 -11.00 35.59
C ALA A 200 12.95 -11.82 35.79
N ALA A 201 12.96 -12.81 36.67
CA ALA A 201 14.10 -13.69 36.89
C ALA A 201 14.43 -14.54 35.64
N LYS A 202 13.40 -15.09 34.94
CA LYS A 202 13.60 -15.87 33.71
C LYS A 202 14.14 -15.04 32.54
N VAL A 203 13.73 -13.79 32.40
CA VAL A 203 14.22 -12.89 31.33
C VAL A 203 15.70 -12.55 31.59
N ILE A 204 16.10 -12.28 32.85
CA ILE A 204 17.47 -11.97 33.21
C ILE A 204 18.40 -13.18 32.96
N ASP A 205 17.95 -14.39 33.25
CA ASP A 205 18.73 -15.60 33.01
C ASP A 205 18.91 -15.91 31.53
N THR A 206 17.88 -15.69 30.74
CA THR A 206 17.96 -15.84 29.27
C THR A 206 18.92 -14.83 28.65
N VAL A 207 18.88 -13.56 29.05
CA VAL A 207 19.80 -12.52 28.56
C VAL A 207 21.25 -12.83 28.96
N LYS A 208 21.48 -13.31 30.17
CA LYS A 208 22.82 -13.71 30.66
C LYS A 208 23.40 -14.85 29.81
N THR A 209 22.59 -15.87 29.53
CA THR A 209 23.01 -17.02 28.71
C THR A 209 23.36 -16.61 27.28
N VAL A 210 22.59 -15.68 26.66
CA VAL A 210 22.89 -15.16 25.32
C VAL A 210 24.21 -14.35 25.32
N VAL A 211 24.42 -13.50 26.33
CA VAL A 211 25.64 -12.68 26.45
C VAL A 211 26.88 -13.56 26.61
N ASP A 212 26.82 -14.61 27.43
CA ASP A 212 27.94 -15.53 27.66
C ASP A 212 28.25 -16.37 26.41
N THR A 213 27.22 -16.76 25.65
CA THR A 213 27.38 -17.47 24.36
C THR A 213 28.06 -16.58 23.30
N VAL A 214 27.69 -15.30 23.24
CA VAL A 214 28.29 -14.33 22.30
C VAL A 214 29.75 -14.05 22.70
N LYS A 215 30.06 -13.89 24.00
CA LYS A 215 31.46 -13.72 24.49
C LYS A 215 32.35 -14.91 24.15
N ALA A 216 31.84 -16.13 24.31
CA ALA A 216 32.57 -17.35 23.96
C ALA A 216 32.83 -17.47 22.46
N ALA A 217 31.88 -17.05 21.62
CA ALA A 217 32.05 -17.04 20.19
C ALA A 217 33.09 -16.00 19.72
N VAL A 218 33.07 -14.80 20.29
CA VAL A 218 34.04 -13.73 20.00
C VAL A 218 35.45 -14.13 20.40
N ALA A 219 35.62 -14.76 21.57
CA ALA A 219 36.94 -15.26 22.04
C ALA A 219 37.54 -16.31 21.08
N LYS A 220 36.74 -17.20 20.50
CA LYS A 220 37.19 -18.19 19.50
C LYS A 220 37.63 -17.59 18.16
N VAL A 221 37.10 -16.41 17.79
CA VAL A 221 37.48 -15.72 16.55
C VAL A 221 38.78 -14.93 16.71
N ALA A 222 39.08 -14.44 17.93
CA ALA A 222 40.28 -13.67 18.24
C ALA A 222 41.56 -14.56 18.41
N MET A 223 41.42 -15.88 18.42
CA MET A 223 42.53 -16.83 18.56
C MET A 223 42.87 -17.57 17.26
N LYS A 224 42.39 -17.13 16.13
CA LYS A 224 42.78 -17.57 14.78
C LYS A 224 43.37 -16.41 13.99
#